data_0c0330f59a0755b35163548b9569c5af
#
_entry.id   0c0330f59a0755b35163548b9569c5af
#
_cell.length_a   1.000
_cell.length_b   1.000
_cell.length_c   1.000
_cell.angle_alpha   90.00
_cell.angle_beta   90.00
_cell.angle_gamma   90.00
#
_symmetry.space_group_name_H-M   'P 1'
#
loop_
_entity.id
_entity.type
_entity.pdbx_description
1 polymer ?
#
loop_
_entity_poly.entity_id
_entity_poly.type
_entity_poly.pdbx_seq_one_letter_code
_entity_poly.pdbx_strand_id
1 'polypeptide(L)'
;MLNKITNRFNIGLLVTIIFSTTSLPILYAQKNSEPQVIKAYSLYKQSMKSDSLKKMVELKTIVPNIRYDLRYATVNNFMHQQVYKDDSHTFLRLIVARALGRVQQELSEKNLSLKIWDAYRPYSVTEKMWELIKDERYVADPKKGSGHNRGIAVDLTIIDITTGKELNMGTGFDNFTDTAHQTFKNLPPEILNNRALLKTVMEKNGFIAMETEWWHFFWNNQDFELLDIDPKKFKKNIN
;
A
#
# COMPACT_ATOMS: atom_id res chain seq x y z
N MET A 1 31.51 -20.11 96.61
CA MET A 1 31.86 -21.01 95.53
C MET A 1 31.47 -20.30 94.20
N LEU A 2 32.51 -19.76 93.55
CA LEU A 2 32.35 -18.94 92.35
C LEU A 2 32.63 -19.79 91.09
N ASN A 3 31.63 -19.93 90.21
CA ASN A 3 31.83 -20.54 88.90
C ASN A 3 32.07 -19.41 87.88
N LYS A 4 33.27 -19.45 87.29
CA LYS A 4 33.63 -18.60 86.11
C LYS A 4 33.02 -19.13 84.84
N ILE A 5 32.23 -18.34 84.17
CA ILE A 5 31.75 -18.59 82.80
C ILE A 5 32.68 -17.80 81.87
N THR A 6 33.38 -18.54 81.02
CA THR A 6 34.22 -17.96 79.95
C THR A 6 33.39 -17.83 78.66
N ASN A 7 33.17 -16.62 78.23
CA ASN A 7 32.55 -16.33 76.92
C ASN A 7 33.61 -16.41 75.82
N ARG A 8 33.44 -17.33 74.89
CA ARG A 8 34.19 -17.37 73.61
C ARG A 8 33.43 -16.56 72.59
N PHE A 9 34.02 -15.45 72.13
CA PHE A 9 33.54 -14.72 70.98
C PHE A 9 33.96 -15.44 69.68
N ASN A 10 32.99 -15.91 68.91
CA ASN A 10 33.22 -16.35 67.54
C ASN A 10 33.09 -15.16 66.63
N ILE A 11 34.18 -14.75 66.00
CA ILE A 11 34.17 -13.72 64.92
C ILE A 11 33.85 -14.45 63.62
N GLY A 12 32.59 -14.36 63.20
CA GLY A 12 32.18 -14.83 61.87
C GLY A 12 32.64 -13.84 60.82
N LEU A 13 33.50 -14.27 59.93
CA LEU A 13 33.96 -13.52 58.78
C LEU A 13 32.81 -13.47 57.72
N LEU A 14 32.15 -12.33 57.58
CA LEU A 14 31.11 -12.12 56.55
C LEU A 14 31.80 -11.81 55.23
N VAL A 15 31.87 -12.80 54.31
CA VAL A 15 32.35 -12.57 52.95
C VAL A 15 31.19 -12.04 52.12
N THR A 16 31.19 -10.75 51.84
CA THR A 16 30.23 -10.10 50.95
C THR A 16 30.68 -10.31 49.50
N ILE A 17 30.02 -11.24 48.79
CA ILE A 17 30.24 -11.43 47.36
C ILE A 17 29.44 -10.34 46.62
N ILE A 18 30.14 -9.33 46.07
CA ILE A 18 29.56 -8.33 45.21
C ILE A 18 29.46 -8.92 43.81
N PHE A 19 28.24 -9.30 43.40
CA PHE A 19 27.94 -9.63 42.00
C PHE A 19 27.85 -8.33 41.19
N SER A 20 28.91 -8.01 40.48
CA SER A 20 28.93 -6.92 39.49
C SER A 20 28.18 -7.46 38.24
N THR A 21 26.91 -7.11 38.09
CA THR A 21 26.16 -7.34 36.84
C THR A 21 26.56 -6.28 35.82
N THR A 22 27.56 -6.57 35.00
CA THR A 22 27.84 -5.76 33.81
C THR A 22 26.74 -6.09 32.78
N SER A 23 25.68 -5.28 32.75
CA SER A 23 24.73 -5.27 31.67
C SER A 23 25.41 -4.73 30.42
N LEU A 24 25.82 -5.62 29.51
CA LEU A 24 26.21 -5.25 28.16
C LEU A 24 24.99 -4.66 27.46
N PRO A 25 25.06 -3.42 26.91
CA PRO A 25 23.99 -2.90 26.08
C PRO A 25 23.90 -3.78 24.83
N ILE A 26 22.78 -4.50 24.68
CA ILE A 26 22.46 -5.15 23.41
C ILE A 26 22.19 -4.00 22.42
N LEU A 27 23.21 -3.63 21.65
CA LEU A 27 23.05 -2.75 20.50
C LEU A 27 22.19 -3.51 19.48
N TYR A 28 20.88 -3.27 19.47
CA TYR A 28 20.05 -3.58 18.34
C TYR A 28 20.53 -2.71 17.17
N ALA A 29 21.46 -3.22 16.40
CA ALA A 29 21.77 -2.66 15.08
C ALA A 29 20.50 -2.80 14.26
N GLN A 30 19.75 -1.71 14.13
CA GLN A 30 18.63 -1.59 13.22
C GLN A 30 19.22 -1.77 11.82
N LYS A 31 19.11 -2.99 11.30
CA LYS A 31 19.61 -3.35 9.97
C LYS A 31 18.76 -2.57 8.97
N ASN A 32 19.25 -1.41 8.54
CA ASN A 32 18.72 -0.69 7.39
C ASN A 32 18.99 -1.53 6.13
N SER A 33 18.32 -2.66 6.00
CA SER A 33 18.39 -3.45 4.78
C SER A 33 17.45 -2.78 3.76
N GLU A 34 17.99 -2.49 2.59
CA GLU A 34 17.16 -2.09 1.45
C GLU A 34 16.02 -3.10 1.25
N PRO A 35 14.84 -2.66 0.82
CA PRO A 35 13.71 -3.53 0.64
C PRO A 35 14.01 -4.58 -0.43
N GLN A 36 13.59 -5.81 -0.19
CA GLN A 36 13.73 -6.87 -1.19
C GLN A 36 12.73 -6.65 -2.33
N VAL A 37 13.25 -6.38 -3.53
CA VAL A 37 12.46 -6.13 -4.74
C VAL A 37 12.67 -7.27 -5.75
N ILE A 38 11.58 -7.91 -6.17
CA ILE A 38 11.63 -8.93 -7.22
C ILE A 38 11.68 -8.25 -8.59
N LYS A 39 12.83 -8.37 -9.27
CA LYS A 39 13.06 -7.87 -10.63
C LYS A 39 12.95 -8.95 -11.71
N ALA A 40 13.20 -10.21 -11.33
CA ALA A 40 13.15 -11.32 -12.27
C ALA A 40 11.76 -11.99 -12.29
N TYR A 41 11.16 -12.12 -13.48
CA TYR A 41 9.85 -12.77 -13.65
C TYR A 41 9.84 -14.25 -13.19
N SER A 42 10.99 -14.95 -13.28
CA SER A 42 11.15 -16.32 -12.76
C SER A 42 10.96 -16.41 -11.26
N LEU A 43 11.50 -15.45 -10.50
CA LEU A 43 11.33 -15.38 -9.03
C LEU A 43 9.87 -15.08 -8.67
N TYR A 44 9.23 -14.16 -9.39
CA TYR A 44 7.79 -13.91 -9.23
C TYR A 44 6.96 -15.17 -9.50
N LYS A 45 7.27 -15.94 -10.57
CA LYS A 45 6.59 -17.20 -10.83
C LYS A 45 6.79 -18.23 -9.70
N GLN A 46 7.94 -18.21 -9.07
CA GLN A 46 8.22 -19.08 -7.92
C GLN A 46 7.37 -18.69 -6.71
N SER A 47 7.23 -17.39 -6.41
CA SER A 47 6.41 -16.92 -5.28
C SER A 47 4.92 -17.28 -5.44
N MET A 48 4.41 -17.37 -6.68
CA MET A 48 3.04 -17.80 -6.95
C MET A 48 2.79 -19.31 -6.72
N LYS A 49 3.83 -20.15 -6.68
CA LYS A 49 3.64 -21.60 -6.49
C LYS A 49 3.12 -21.93 -5.09
N SER A 50 3.46 -21.10 -4.10
CA SER A 50 3.00 -21.25 -2.72
C SER A 50 1.61 -20.68 -2.48
N ASP A 51 1.20 -19.68 -3.28
CA ASP A 51 -0.08 -19.01 -3.13
C ASP A 51 -0.56 -18.43 -4.47
N SER A 52 -1.61 -19.02 -5.03
CA SER A 52 -2.22 -18.59 -6.29
C SER A 52 -2.87 -17.19 -6.20
N LEU A 53 -3.22 -16.72 -5.01
CA LEU A 53 -3.77 -15.37 -4.78
C LEU A 53 -2.73 -14.27 -5.01
N LYS A 54 -1.42 -14.63 -5.00
CA LYS A 54 -0.32 -13.74 -5.37
C LYS A 54 -0.23 -13.46 -6.88
N LYS A 55 -0.98 -14.17 -7.71
CA LYS A 55 -0.97 -13.96 -9.17
C LYS A 55 -1.39 -12.54 -9.51
N MET A 56 -0.57 -11.85 -10.31
CA MET A 56 -0.95 -10.58 -10.96
C MET A 56 -1.90 -10.90 -12.11
N VAL A 57 -3.07 -10.26 -12.10
CA VAL A 57 -4.11 -10.42 -13.11
C VAL A 57 -4.43 -9.07 -13.74
N GLU A 58 -4.71 -9.08 -15.04
CA GLU A 58 -5.19 -7.90 -15.74
C GLU A 58 -6.62 -7.59 -15.27
N LEU A 59 -6.87 -6.32 -14.91
CA LEU A 59 -8.10 -5.96 -14.19
C LEU A 59 -9.36 -6.20 -15.02
N LYS A 60 -9.35 -5.90 -16.32
CA LYS A 60 -10.55 -6.12 -17.18
C LYS A 60 -10.89 -7.59 -17.36
N THR A 61 -9.97 -8.52 -17.10
CA THR A 61 -10.30 -9.96 -17.11
C THR A 61 -11.15 -10.38 -15.92
N ILE A 62 -11.08 -9.65 -14.82
CA ILE A 62 -11.84 -9.88 -13.58
C ILE A 62 -13.03 -8.92 -13.46
N VAL A 63 -12.83 -7.69 -13.93
CA VAL A 63 -13.77 -6.56 -13.81
C VAL A 63 -14.00 -5.94 -15.19
N PRO A 64 -14.75 -6.56 -16.10
CA PRO A 64 -14.76 -6.21 -17.53
C PRO A 64 -15.32 -4.80 -17.81
N ASN A 65 -16.19 -4.28 -16.96
CA ASN A 65 -16.90 -3.01 -17.19
C ASN A 65 -16.18 -1.78 -16.67
N ILE A 66 -14.99 -1.93 -16.08
CA ILE A 66 -14.22 -0.76 -15.61
C ILE A 66 -13.61 0.01 -16.78
N ARG A 67 -13.39 1.31 -16.56
CA ARG A 67 -12.68 2.18 -17.50
C ARG A 67 -11.24 2.41 -17.05
N TYR A 68 -10.36 2.63 -18.02
CA TYR A 68 -8.98 3.03 -17.78
C TYR A 68 -8.75 4.46 -18.28
N ASP A 69 -8.02 5.22 -17.48
CA ASP A 69 -7.42 6.51 -17.80
C ASP A 69 -6.05 6.53 -17.11
N LEU A 70 -5.15 5.61 -17.55
CA LEU A 70 -3.87 5.34 -16.88
C LEU A 70 -2.94 6.55 -17.00
N ARG A 71 -2.99 7.43 -16.00
CA ARG A 71 -2.35 8.75 -16.02
C ARG A 71 -0.84 8.70 -16.23
N TYR A 72 -0.17 7.73 -15.63
CA TYR A 72 1.27 7.58 -15.78
C TYR A 72 1.71 6.93 -17.11
N ALA A 73 0.75 6.47 -17.92
CA ALA A 73 0.98 6.08 -19.31
C ALA A 73 0.88 7.28 -20.29
N THR A 74 0.62 8.47 -19.79
CA THR A 74 0.56 9.72 -20.55
C THR A 74 1.42 10.78 -19.86
N VAL A 75 1.48 12.01 -20.43
CA VAL A 75 2.10 13.17 -19.79
C VAL A 75 1.15 13.89 -18.81
N ASN A 76 -0.12 13.45 -18.73
CA ASN A 76 -1.14 14.06 -17.87
C ASN A 76 -1.07 13.51 -16.43
N ASN A 77 0.04 13.75 -15.77
CA ASN A 77 0.33 13.40 -14.37
C ASN A 77 1.26 14.45 -13.76
N PHE A 78 1.50 14.40 -12.45
CA PHE A 78 2.33 15.40 -11.77
C PHE A 78 3.80 15.44 -12.22
N MET A 79 4.31 14.35 -12.81
CA MET A 79 5.67 14.30 -13.33
C MET A 79 5.81 14.96 -14.71
N HIS A 80 4.69 15.25 -15.40
CA HIS A 80 4.64 15.68 -16.79
C HIS A 80 5.42 14.77 -17.76
N GLN A 81 5.51 13.48 -17.45
CA GLN A 81 6.25 12.48 -18.20
C GLN A 81 5.46 11.18 -18.31
N GLN A 82 5.55 10.55 -19.47
CA GLN A 82 5.09 9.18 -19.64
C GLN A 82 6.08 8.21 -18.98
N VAL A 83 5.66 7.48 -17.95
CA VAL A 83 6.50 6.49 -17.27
C VAL A 83 6.10 5.04 -17.56
N TYR A 84 4.86 4.81 -18.02
CA TYR A 84 4.40 3.52 -18.53
C TYR A 84 4.35 3.54 -20.06
N LYS A 85 4.70 2.40 -20.66
CA LYS A 85 4.66 2.26 -22.14
C LYS A 85 3.31 1.78 -22.67
N ASP A 86 2.39 1.45 -21.79
CA ASP A 86 1.11 0.85 -22.12
C ASP A 86 0.00 1.52 -21.30
N ASP A 87 -0.99 2.05 -21.99
CA ASP A 87 -2.18 2.72 -21.44
C ASP A 87 -3.43 1.82 -21.43
N SER A 88 -3.31 0.61 -21.95
CA SER A 88 -4.46 -0.29 -22.17
C SER A 88 -4.58 -1.41 -21.15
N HIS A 89 -3.56 -1.64 -20.29
CA HIS A 89 -3.55 -2.72 -19.33
C HIS A 89 -2.95 -2.29 -18.00
N THR A 90 -3.62 -2.68 -16.92
CA THR A 90 -3.07 -2.59 -15.57
C THR A 90 -3.43 -3.82 -14.76
N PHE A 91 -2.72 -4.07 -13.66
CA PHE A 91 -2.74 -5.34 -12.94
C PHE A 91 -2.89 -5.12 -11.45
N LEU A 92 -3.54 -6.08 -10.78
CA LEU A 92 -3.52 -6.24 -9.32
C LEU A 92 -3.30 -7.71 -8.95
N ARG A 93 -2.97 -7.99 -7.70
CA ARG A 93 -3.02 -9.35 -7.15
C ARG A 93 -4.44 -9.89 -7.26
N LEU A 94 -4.59 -11.19 -7.55
CA LEU A 94 -5.89 -11.82 -7.81
C LEU A 94 -6.90 -11.59 -6.69
N ILE A 95 -6.47 -11.67 -5.42
CA ILE A 95 -7.35 -11.42 -4.27
C ILE A 95 -7.89 -9.98 -4.28
N VAL A 96 -7.05 -9.01 -4.61
CA VAL A 96 -7.40 -7.58 -4.66
C VAL A 96 -8.31 -7.28 -5.86
N ALA A 97 -7.99 -7.86 -7.02
CA ALA A 97 -8.82 -7.73 -8.22
C ALA A 97 -10.24 -8.30 -8.00
N ARG A 98 -10.35 -9.45 -7.31
CA ARG A 98 -11.67 -10.02 -6.94
C ARG A 98 -12.44 -9.13 -5.98
N ALA A 99 -11.77 -8.50 -5.01
CA ALA A 99 -12.40 -7.53 -4.12
C ALA A 99 -12.90 -6.31 -4.90
N LEU A 100 -12.09 -5.79 -5.84
CA LEU A 100 -12.49 -4.69 -6.72
C LEU A 100 -13.68 -5.07 -7.62
N GLY A 101 -13.78 -6.34 -8.03
CA GLY A 101 -14.93 -6.86 -8.76
C GLY A 101 -16.24 -6.76 -7.97
N ARG A 102 -16.21 -7.01 -6.66
CA ARG A 102 -17.39 -6.81 -5.80
C ARG A 102 -17.77 -5.33 -5.66
N VAL A 103 -16.77 -4.44 -5.53
CA VAL A 103 -16.99 -2.98 -5.55
C VAL A 103 -17.71 -2.56 -6.84
N GLN A 104 -17.20 -3.02 -7.99
CA GLN A 104 -17.80 -2.72 -9.29
C GLN A 104 -19.23 -3.24 -9.39
N GLN A 105 -19.51 -4.44 -8.89
CA GLN A 105 -20.86 -5.00 -8.89
C GLN A 105 -21.84 -4.11 -8.12
N GLU A 106 -21.49 -3.68 -6.88
CA GLU A 106 -22.33 -2.81 -6.06
C GLU A 106 -22.58 -1.43 -6.71
N LEU A 107 -21.56 -0.88 -7.38
CA LEU A 107 -21.71 0.38 -8.11
C LEU A 107 -22.59 0.23 -9.34
N SER A 108 -22.50 -0.90 -10.04
CA SER A 108 -23.31 -1.17 -11.24
C SER A 108 -24.82 -1.18 -10.94
N GLU A 109 -25.24 -1.60 -9.75
CA GLU A 109 -26.63 -1.54 -9.28
C GLU A 109 -27.17 -0.09 -9.22
N LYS A 110 -26.28 0.89 -9.17
CA LYS A 110 -26.57 2.33 -9.13
C LYS A 110 -26.29 3.03 -10.45
N ASN A 111 -26.08 2.27 -11.54
CA ASN A 111 -25.65 2.79 -12.85
C ASN A 111 -24.31 3.54 -12.81
N LEU A 112 -23.41 3.09 -11.92
CA LEU A 112 -22.08 3.65 -11.70
C LEU A 112 -21.00 2.61 -12.04
N SER A 113 -19.82 3.08 -12.42
CA SER A 113 -18.67 2.23 -12.71
C SER A 113 -17.38 2.87 -12.18
N LEU A 114 -16.36 2.05 -12.01
CA LEU A 114 -15.01 2.50 -11.65
C LEU A 114 -14.23 2.96 -12.88
N LYS A 115 -13.44 4.00 -12.67
CA LYS A 115 -12.42 4.48 -13.60
C LYS A 115 -11.06 4.45 -12.89
N ILE A 116 -10.11 3.72 -13.45
CA ILE A 116 -8.79 3.46 -12.85
C ILE A 116 -7.76 4.42 -13.44
N TRP A 117 -7.02 5.11 -12.57
CA TRP A 117 -5.93 6.00 -12.93
C TRP A 117 -4.56 5.35 -12.76
N ASP A 118 -4.36 4.52 -11.71
CA ASP A 118 -3.18 3.71 -11.48
C ASP A 118 -3.52 2.44 -10.68
N ALA A 119 -2.74 1.37 -10.87
CA ALA A 119 -2.83 0.17 -10.07
C ALA A 119 -1.43 -0.42 -9.85
N TYR A 120 -1.01 -1.45 -10.58
CA TYR A 120 0.37 -1.91 -10.45
C TYR A 120 1.35 -0.89 -11.02
N ARG A 121 2.31 -0.49 -10.19
CA ARG A 121 3.41 0.42 -10.50
C ARG A 121 4.73 -0.30 -10.25
N PRO A 122 5.61 -0.46 -11.25
CA PRO A 122 6.96 -0.99 -11.02
C PRO A 122 7.71 -0.18 -9.96
N TYR A 123 8.48 -0.84 -9.13
CA TYR A 123 9.22 -0.20 -8.03
C TYR A 123 10.11 0.95 -8.50
N SER A 124 10.83 0.77 -9.62
CA SER A 124 11.66 1.81 -10.23
C SER A 124 10.90 3.08 -10.61
N VAL A 125 9.60 3.01 -10.84
CA VAL A 125 8.77 4.20 -11.07
C VAL A 125 8.52 4.95 -9.78
N THR A 126 8.29 4.25 -8.66
CA THR A 126 8.18 4.89 -7.33
C THR A 126 9.49 5.60 -6.95
N GLU A 127 10.64 5.01 -7.26
CA GLU A 127 11.94 5.67 -7.05
C GLU A 127 12.02 7.00 -7.82
N LYS A 128 11.62 7.02 -9.11
CA LYS A 128 11.58 8.25 -9.92
C LYS A 128 10.61 9.30 -9.37
N MET A 129 9.45 8.88 -8.88
CA MET A 129 8.47 9.80 -8.25
C MET A 129 9.06 10.42 -6.99
N TRP A 130 9.75 9.61 -6.17
CA TRP A 130 10.40 10.07 -4.93
C TRP A 130 11.54 11.06 -5.18
N GLU A 131 12.23 10.97 -6.30
CA GLU A 131 13.25 11.97 -6.68
C GLU A 131 12.65 13.37 -6.84
N LEU A 132 11.39 13.45 -7.26
CA LEU A 132 10.67 14.72 -7.48
C LEU A 132 9.96 15.21 -6.22
N ILE A 133 9.31 14.29 -5.49
CA ILE A 133 8.52 14.62 -4.30
C ILE A 133 8.95 13.71 -3.17
N LYS A 134 9.78 14.23 -2.26
CA LYS A 134 10.27 13.52 -1.06
C LYS A 134 9.36 13.77 0.14
N ASP A 135 8.06 13.48 -0.04
CA ASP A 135 7.04 13.66 0.98
C ASP A 135 6.17 12.41 1.05
N GLU A 136 6.30 11.65 2.13
CA GLU A 136 5.59 10.37 2.34
C GLU A 136 4.06 10.52 2.37
N ARG A 137 3.54 11.73 2.52
CA ARG A 137 2.10 11.97 2.44
C ARG A 137 1.54 11.72 1.04
N TYR A 138 2.37 11.84 0.00
CA TYR A 138 1.97 11.81 -1.41
C TYR A 138 2.72 10.78 -2.25
N VAL A 139 4.00 10.56 -1.95
CA VAL A 139 4.82 9.55 -2.64
C VAL A 139 5.46 8.64 -1.59
N ALA A 140 5.26 7.35 -1.73
CA ALA A 140 5.84 6.37 -0.80
C ALA A 140 7.37 6.43 -0.78
N ASP A 141 7.99 6.45 0.40
CA ASP A 141 9.43 6.27 0.55
C ASP A 141 9.84 4.91 -0.05
N PRO A 142 10.73 4.87 -1.05
CA PRO A 142 11.20 3.62 -1.65
C PRO A 142 11.73 2.62 -0.62
N LYS A 143 12.33 3.07 0.48
CA LYS A 143 12.80 2.20 1.56
C LYS A 143 11.69 1.34 2.19
N LYS A 144 10.44 1.82 2.14
CA LYS A 144 9.25 1.11 2.63
C LYS A 144 8.53 0.41 1.48
N GLY A 145 8.67 0.94 0.27
CA GLY A 145 7.90 0.55 -0.91
C GLY A 145 6.44 1.00 -0.85
N SER A 146 5.75 0.87 -1.98
CA SER A 146 4.35 1.25 -2.15
C SER A 146 3.43 0.04 -2.24
N GLY A 147 2.15 0.21 -1.87
CA GLY A 147 1.10 -0.75 -2.19
C GLY A 147 0.96 -1.00 -3.69
N HIS A 148 1.19 0.01 -4.52
CA HIS A 148 1.22 -0.13 -5.98
C HIS A 148 2.33 -1.07 -6.45
N ASN A 149 3.52 -1.01 -5.85
CA ASN A 149 4.63 -1.91 -6.20
C ASN A 149 4.34 -3.38 -5.83
N ARG A 150 3.45 -3.58 -4.87
CA ARG A 150 3.01 -4.92 -4.42
C ARG A 150 1.81 -5.43 -5.23
N GLY A 151 1.17 -4.57 -6.05
CA GLY A 151 -0.08 -4.87 -6.75
C GLY A 151 -1.29 -4.96 -5.82
N ILE A 152 -1.29 -4.20 -4.74
CA ILE A 152 -2.35 -4.18 -3.73
C ILE A 152 -2.97 -2.78 -3.51
N ALA A 153 -2.54 -1.77 -4.23
CA ALA A 153 -3.12 -0.43 -4.20
C ALA A 153 -3.69 -0.05 -5.57
N VAL A 154 -4.67 0.83 -5.55
CA VAL A 154 -5.35 1.35 -6.73
C VAL A 154 -5.78 2.79 -6.52
N ASP A 155 -5.56 3.62 -7.55
CA ASP A 155 -6.06 4.99 -7.66
C ASP A 155 -7.23 5.02 -8.64
N LEU A 156 -8.37 5.52 -8.19
CA LEU A 156 -9.61 5.40 -8.95
C LEU A 156 -10.65 6.48 -8.59
N THR A 157 -11.64 6.59 -9.46
CA THR A 157 -12.84 7.39 -9.22
C THR A 157 -14.09 6.64 -9.70
N ILE A 158 -15.26 7.25 -9.48
CA ILE A 158 -16.55 6.76 -9.96
C ILE A 158 -16.97 7.55 -11.20
N ILE A 159 -17.51 6.86 -12.20
CA ILE A 159 -18.15 7.42 -13.37
C ILE A 159 -19.62 7.00 -13.45
N ASP A 160 -20.46 7.85 -14.00
CA ASP A 160 -21.80 7.48 -14.46
C ASP A 160 -21.69 6.65 -15.75
N ILE A 161 -22.31 5.48 -15.80
CA ILE A 161 -22.20 4.53 -16.94
C ILE A 161 -22.82 5.14 -18.20
N THR A 162 -23.93 5.88 -18.06
CA THR A 162 -24.70 6.43 -19.18
C THR A 162 -23.96 7.55 -19.87
N THR A 163 -23.35 8.44 -19.09
CA THR A 163 -22.69 9.65 -19.62
C THR A 163 -21.18 9.51 -19.78
N GLY A 164 -20.56 8.51 -19.09
CA GLY A 164 -19.12 8.34 -18.99
C GLY A 164 -18.42 9.43 -18.19
N LYS A 165 -19.15 10.36 -17.56
CA LYS A 165 -18.58 11.45 -16.78
C LYS A 165 -18.23 10.99 -15.36
N GLU A 166 -17.11 11.51 -14.85
CA GLU A 166 -16.73 11.32 -13.45
C GLU A 166 -17.70 12.02 -12.51
N LEU A 167 -18.00 11.42 -11.37
CA LEU A 167 -18.63 12.12 -10.27
C LEU A 167 -17.66 13.20 -9.75
N ASN A 168 -18.21 14.35 -9.41
CA ASN A 168 -17.39 15.43 -8.87
C ASN A 168 -16.89 15.08 -7.48
N MET A 169 -15.58 14.94 -7.33
CA MET A 169 -14.89 14.62 -6.07
C MET A 169 -14.21 15.86 -5.45
N GLY A 170 -14.35 17.03 -6.04
CA GLY A 170 -13.82 18.31 -5.53
C GLY A 170 -12.39 18.61 -5.89
N THR A 171 -11.56 17.59 -6.13
CA THR A 171 -10.21 17.73 -6.68
C THR A 171 -9.97 16.68 -7.76
N GLY A 172 -9.01 16.94 -8.64
CA GLY A 172 -8.50 15.94 -9.56
C GLY A 172 -7.54 14.95 -8.91
N PHE A 173 -7.09 13.99 -9.71
CA PHE A 173 -6.01 13.06 -9.37
C PHE A 173 -4.68 13.81 -9.20
N ASP A 174 -3.79 13.32 -8.32
CA ASP A 174 -2.50 13.95 -7.98
C ASP A 174 -2.63 15.39 -7.43
N ASN A 175 -3.76 15.71 -6.79
CA ASN A 175 -3.90 16.99 -6.10
C ASN A 175 -3.31 16.89 -4.69
N PHE A 176 -2.09 17.35 -4.51
CA PHE A 176 -1.33 17.28 -3.26
C PHE A 176 -1.64 18.46 -2.31
N THR A 177 -2.93 18.74 -2.10
CA THR A 177 -3.40 19.74 -1.13
C THR A 177 -4.32 19.11 -0.10
N ASP A 178 -4.50 19.77 1.03
CA ASP A 178 -5.39 19.30 2.11
C ASP A 178 -6.84 19.08 1.62
N THR A 179 -7.24 19.76 0.54
CA THR A 179 -8.56 19.57 -0.08
C THR A 179 -8.76 18.13 -0.60
N ALA A 180 -7.68 17.40 -0.91
CA ALA A 180 -7.73 16.00 -1.32
C ALA A 180 -7.89 15.03 -0.14
N HIS A 181 -7.65 15.45 1.09
CA HIS A 181 -7.72 14.59 2.25
C HIS A 181 -9.14 14.06 2.51
N GLN A 182 -9.25 12.83 2.98
CA GLN A 182 -10.53 12.19 3.34
C GLN A 182 -11.30 12.98 4.41
N THR A 183 -10.58 13.61 5.33
CA THR A 183 -11.15 14.39 6.45
C THR A 183 -11.53 15.81 6.07
N PHE A 184 -11.19 16.30 4.88
CA PHE A 184 -11.51 17.66 4.48
C PHE A 184 -13.03 17.84 4.30
N LYS A 185 -13.64 18.71 5.13
CA LYS A 185 -15.11 18.87 5.22
C LYS A 185 -15.65 20.13 4.54
N ASN A 186 -14.79 21.11 4.22
CA ASN A 186 -15.21 22.35 3.60
C ASN A 186 -15.43 22.18 2.07
N LEU A 187 -16.35 21.27 1.72
CA LEU A 187 -16.77 20.95 0.36
C LEU A 187 -18.29 20.94 0.26
N PRO A 188 -18.86 21.23 -0.94
CA PRO A 188 -20.28 21.08 -1.20
C PRO A 188 -20.80 19.68 -0.79
N PRO A 189 -22.05 19.58 -0.29
CA PRO A 189 -22.63 18.31 0.17
C PRO A 189 -22.60 17.19 -0.89
N GLU A 190 -22.81 17.52 -2.16
CA GLU A 190 -22.73 16.58 -3.27
C GLU A 190 -21.34 15.91 -3.33
N ILE A 191 -20.27 16.69 -3.24
CA ILE A 191 -18.89 16.19 -3.29
C ILE A 191 -18.59 15.29 -2.07
N LEU A 192 -19.02 15.71 -0.87
CA LEU A 192 -18.88 14.91 0.34
C LEU A 192 -19.61 13.57 0.21
N ASN A 193 -20.82 13.57 -0.37
CA ASN A 193 -21.60 12.35 -0.61
C ASN A 193 -20.92 11.43 -1.64
N ASN A 194 -20.35 11.97 -2.71
CA ASN A 194 -19.63 11.20 -3.72
C ASN A 194 -18.39 10.53 -3.13
N ARG A 195 -17.59 11.27 -2.35
CA ARG A 195 -16.43 10.71 -1.63
C ARG A 195 -16.85 9.66 -0.60
N ALA A 196 -17.92 9.91 0.15
CA ALA A 196 -18.46 8.96 1.14
C ALA A 196 -18.94 7.68 0.46
N LEU A 197 -19.61 7.76 -0.69
CA LEU A 197 -20.03 6.61 -1.47
C LEU A 197 -18.81 5.76 -1.87
N LEU A 198 -17.78 6.38 -2.48
CA LEU A 198 -16.57 5.68 -2.91
C LEU A 198 -15.88 5.01 -1.71
N LYS A 199 -15.64 5.77 -0.65
CA LYS A 199 -14.97 5.27 0.56
C LYS A 199 -15.75 4.08 1.17
N THR A 200 -17.06 4.22 1.33
CA THR A 200 -17.90 3.19 1.95
C THR A 200 -17.91 1.89 1.17
N VAL A 201 -18.07 1.94 -0.16
CA VAL A 201 -18.09 0.73 -0.97
C VAL A 201 -16.74 0.05 -1.02
N MET A 202 -15.64 0.82 -1.06
CA MET A 202 -14.28 0.29 -1.03
C MET A 202 -13.98 -0.38 0.31
N GLU A 203 -14.23 0.29 1.43
CA GLU A 203 -13.98 -0.24 2.79
C GLU A 203 -14.84 -1.47 3.10
N LYS A 204 -16.11 -1.48 2.71
CA LYS A 204 -17.00 -2.64 2.84
C LYS A 204 -16.42 -3.88 2.14
N ASN A 205 -15.66 -3.69 1.08
CA ASN A 205 -15.05 -4.77 0.30
C ASN A 205 -13.59 -5.06 0.70
N GLY A 206 -13.11 -4.51 1.83
CA GLY A 206 -11.82 -4.87 2.45
C GLY A 206 -10.64 -3.99 2.06
N PHE A 207 -10.89 -2.88 1.38
CA PHE A 207 -9.86 -1.87 1.13
C PHE A 207 -9.74 -0.91 2.32
N ILE A 208 -8.60 -0.25 2.42
CA ILE A 208 -8.35 0.85 3.36
C ILE A 208 -8.16 2.11 2.53
N ALA A 209 -8.87 3.18 2.89
CA ALA A 209 -8.71 4.49 2.28
C ALA A 209 -7.45 5.18 2.82
N MET A 210 -6.64 5.78 1.95
CA MET A 210 -5.54 6.64 2.36
C MET A 210 -6.08 7.98 2.86
N GLU A 211 -5.55 8.46 3.98
CA GLU A 211 -6.06 9.67 4.62
C GLU A 211 -5.83 10.94 3.78
N THR A 212 -4.70 11.04 3.11
CA THR A 212 -4.29 12.24 2.36
C THR A 212 -4.77 12.28 0.92
N GLU A 213 -5.38 11.19 0.41
CA GLU A 213 -5.77 11.05 -1.00
C GLU A 213 -7.10 10.33 -1.12
N TRP A 214 -8.19 11.05 -1.50
CA TRP A 214 -9.53 10.47 -1.59
C TRP A 214 -9.67 9.36 -2.64
N TRP A 215 -8.78 9.31 -3.63
CA TRP A 215 -8.77 8.34 -4.73
C TRP A 215 -7.96 7.08 -4.43
N HIS A 216 -7.06 7.10 -3.42
CA HIS A 216 -6.12 6.03 -3.15
C HIS A 216 -6.66 5.04 -2.12
N PHE A 217 -6.70 3.77 -2.53
CA PHE A 217 -7.14 2.65 -1.69
C PHE A 217 -6.14 1.51 -1.78
N PHE A 218 -5.91 0.83 -0.66
CA PHE A 218 -5.00 -0.30 -0.61
C PHE A 218 -5.57 -1.47 0.20
N TRP A 219 -5.10 -2.67 -0.13
CA TRP A 219 -5.46 -3.90 0.58
C TRP A 219 -4.62 -4.06 1.84
N ASN A 220 -5.25 -4.40 2.97
CA ASN A 220 -4.55 -4.53 4.24
C ASN A 220 -3.79 -5.86 4.35
N ASN A 221 -2.81 -6.07 3.47
CA ASN A 221 -1.87 -7.19 3.57
C ASN A 221 -0.52 -6.77 3.02
N GLN A 222 0.48 -6.69 3.90
CA GLN A 222 1.85 -6.30 3.54
C GLN A 222 2.74 -7.48 3.12
N ASP A 223 2.22 -8.72 3.14
CA ASP A 223 3.00 -9.94 2.85
C ASP A 223 3.27 -10.17 1.37
N PHE A 224 2.81 -9.24 0.52
CA PHE A 224 3.10 -9.26 -0.91
C PHE A 224 4.44 -8.58 -1.21
N GLU A 225 5.25 -9.26 -2.02
CA GLU A 225 6.57 -8.80 -2.42
C GLU A 225 6.49 -7.53 -3.26
N LEU A 226 7.51 -6.66 -3.11
CA LEU A 226 7.72 -5.53 -4.02
C LEU A 226 8.17 -6.05 -5.38
N LEU A 227 7.56 -5.56 -6.45
CA LEU A 227 7.86 -5.98 -7.81
C LEU A 227 8.40 -4.81 -8.64
N ASP A 228 9.49 -5.08 -9.36
CA ASP A 228 10.00 -4.20 -10.42
C ASP A 228 10.02 -4.98 -11.75
N ILE A 229 8.83 -5.38 -12.18
CA ILE A 229 8.61 -6.22 -13.35
C ILE A 229 7.82 -5.42 -14.39
N ASP A 230 8.29 -5.40 -15.63
CA ASP A 230 7.55 -4.79 -16.73
C ASP A 230 6.14 -5.41 -16.82
N PRO A 231 5.05 -4.62 -16.76
CA PRO A 231 3.67 -5.10 -16.83
C PRO A 231 3.40 -6.00 -18.05
N LYS A 232 4.09 -5.81 -19.17
CA LYS A 232 3.97 -6.65 -20.36
C LYS A 232 4.26 -8.13 -20.09
N LYS A 233 5.09 -8.44 -19.08
CA LYS A 233 5.40 -9.83 -18.72
C LYS A 233 4.21 -10.54 -18.07
N PHE A 234 3.28 -9.80 -17.46
CA PHE A 234 2.06 -10.36 -16.88
C PHE A 234 1.01 -10.69 -17.94
N LYS A 235 1.01 -10.02 -19.11
CA LYS A 235 0.09 -10.30 -20.22
C LYS A 235 0.15 -11.75 -20.73
N LYS A 236 1.29 -12.41 -20.64
CA LYS A 236 1.47 -13.80 -21.05
C LYS A 236 0.62 -14.80 -20.26
N ASN A 237 -0.03 -14.35 -19.18
CA ASN A 237 -0.92 -15.17 -18.35
C ASN A 237 -2.41 -14.91 -18.64
N ILE A 238 -2.75 -14.16 -19.70
CA ILE A 238 -4.13 -13.80 -20.05
C ILE A 238 -4.78 -14.89 -20.95
N ASN A 239 -3.98 -15.85 -21.46
CA ASN A 239 -4.44 -16.98 -22.28
C ASN A 239 -4.62 -18.23 -21.44
#